data_bd8bed1112e99649a5aef7126bcbe625
#
_entry.id   bd8bed1112e99649a5aef7126bcbe625
#
_cell.length_a   1.000
_cell.length_b   1.000
_cell.length_c   1.000
_cell.angle_alpha   90.00
_cell.angle_beta   90.00
_cell.angle_gamma   90.00
#
_symmetry.space_group_name_H-M   'P 1'
#
loop_
_entity.id
_entity.type
_entity.pdbx_description
1 polymer ?
#
loop_
_entity_poly.entity_id
_entity_poly.type
_entity_poly.pdbx_seq_one_letter_code
_entity_poly.pdbx_strand_id
1 'polypeptide(L)'
;PEREQIFLKYNSILSQYSWAILPTYCLNNRKSSCHLYQLRIKGFEEDKRDELISRLSSLDIGVNVHYIPLPMLSYFKGIGLDIRDFSCSYNLYKNEISLPIYNNLSLESVQYVCLKLVEIVNKIIEENEY
;
A
#
# COMPACT_ATOMS: atom_id res chain seq x y z
N PRO A 1 -16.75 3.67 13.75
CA PRO A 1 -17.08 4.60 12.69
C PRO A 1 -16.70 4.07 11.32
N GLU A 2 -17.15 4.74 10.24
CA GLU A 2 -17.10 4.30 8.86
C GLU A 2 -15.70 3.84 8.39
N ARG A 3 -14.64 4.61 8.63
CA ARG A 3 -13.27 4.24 8.24
C ARG A 3 -12.78 2.94 8.87
N GLU A 4 -13.23 2.63 10.08
CA GLU A 4 -12.92 1.37 10.74
C GLU A 4 -13.55 0.18 10.00
N GLN A 5 -14.81 0.32 9.58
CA GLN A 5 -15.50 -0.71 8.79
C GLN A 5 -14.80 -0.95 7.44
N ILE A 6 -14.39 0.13 6.77
CA ILE A 6 -13.61 0.06 5.53
C ILE A 6 -12.29 -0.66 5.75
N PHE A 7 -11.55 -0.28 6.80
CA PHE A 7 -10.27 -0.89 7.16
C PHE A 7 -10.40 -2.41 7.40
N LEU A 8 -11.39 -2.80 8.20
CA LEU A 8 -11.67 -4.21 8.49
C LEU A 8 -12.15 -4.97 7.26
N LYS A 9 -12.89 -4.32 6.36
CA LYS A 9 -13.31 -4.92 5.10
C LYS A 9 -12.11 -5.22 4.20
N TYR A 10 -11.15 -4.27 4.05
CA TYR A 10 -9.89 -4.54 3.36
C TYR A 10 -9.15 -5.73 3.97
N ASN A 11 -8.99 -5.76 5.31
CA ASN A 11 -8.33 -6.87 6.01
C ASN A 11 -9.02 -8.20 5.72
N SER A 12 -10.35 -8.26 5.77
CA SER A 12 -11.10 -9.50 5.56
C SER A 12 -10.92 -10.09 4.16
N ILE A 13 -10.75 -9.22 3.15
CA ILE A 13 -10.56 -9.65 1.76
C ILE A 13 -9.10 -9.97 1.49
N LEU A 14 -8.18 -9.10 1.92
CA LEU A 14 -6.77 -9.19 1.53
C LEU A 14 -5.97 -10.19 2.37
N SER A 15 -6.43 -10.59 3.54
CA SER A 15 -5.73 -11.56 4.42
C SER A 15 -5.55 -12.95 3.81
N GLN A 16 -6.32 -13.31 2.80
CA GLN A 16 -6.21 -14.60 2.12
C GLN A 16 -5.07 -14.68 1.10
N TYR A 17 -4.44 -13.53 0.75
CA TYR A 17 -3.37 -13.48 -0.25
C TYR A 17 -2.00 -13.44 0.42
N SER A 18 -1.14 -14.41 0.10
CA SER A 18 0.19 -14.57 0.70
C SER A 18 1.17 -13.45 0.38
N TRP A 19 0.92 -12.69 -0.69
CA TRP A 19 1.69 -11.51 -1.06
C TRP A 19 1.29 -10.24 -0.28
N ALA A 20 0.10 -10.22 0.35
CA ALA A 20 -0.40 -9.04 1.06
C ALA A 20 0.20 -8.94 2.48
N ILE A 21 0.89 -7.85 2.76
CA ILE A 21 1.34 -7.49 4.10
C ILE A 21 0.43 -6.38 4.62
N LEU A 22 -0.51 -6.77 5.48
CA LEU A 22 -1.57 -5.88 5.94
C LEU A 22 -1.08 -4.92 7.03
N PRO A 23 -1.63 -3.69 7.08
CA PRO A 23 -1.38 -2.80 8.20
C PRO A 23 -2.00 -3.34 9.49
N THR A 24 -1.29 -3.15 10.61
CA THR A 24 -1.77 -3.60 11.92
C THR A 24 -2.95 -2.76 12.38
N TYR A 25 -4.12 -3.41 12.58
CA TYR A 25 -5.30 -2.75 13.11
C TYR A 25 -5.25 -2.56 14.63
N CYS A 26 -4.89 -3.62 15.34
CA CYS A 26 -4.81 -3.63 16.79
C CYS A 26 -3.62 -4.46 17.26
N LEU A 27 -2.86 -3.95 18.21
CA LEU A 27 -1.74 -4.65 18.85
C LEU A 27 -1.70 -4.26 20.33
N ASN A 28 -1.86 -5.26 21.21
CA ASN A 28 -1.93 -5.07 22.66
C ASN A 28 -3.00 -4.02 23.04
N ASN A 29 -2.55 -2.87 23.59
CA ASN A 29 -3.40 -1.75 24.00
C ASN A 29 -3.46 -0.61 22.96
N ARG A 30 -2.99 -0.84 21.73
CA ARG A 30 -2.97 0.16 20.66
C ARG A 30 -3.93 -0.23 19.55
N LYS A 31 -4.70 0.74 19.08
CA LYS A 31 -5.64 0.60 17.97
C LYS A 31 -5.33 1.65 16.91
N SER A 32 -5.35 1.25 15.63
CA SER A 32 -5.20 2.17 14.52
C SER A 32 -6.32 3.22 14.50
N SER A 33 -5.99 4.44 14.15
CA SER A 33 -6.96 5.49 13.85
C SER A 33 -7.70 5.27 12.53
N CYS A 34 -7.27 4.28 11.73
CA CYS A 34 -7.80 4.00 10.39
C CYS A 34 -7.74 5.22 9.46
N HIS A 35 -6.71 6.07 9.63
CA HIS A 35 -6.51 7.25 8.79
C HIS A 35 -5.99 6.89 7.41
N LEU A 36 -5.04 5.93 7.35
CA LEU A 36 -4.47 5.37 6.12
C LEU A 36 -4.63 3.85 6.14
N TYR A 37 -4.76 3.25 4.96
CA TYR A 37 -4.65 1.82 4.77
C TYR A 37 -3.39 1.52 3.92
N GLN A 38 -2.28 1.33 4.60
CA GLN A 38 -0.95 1.13 4.00
C GLN A 38 -0.72 -0.36 3.74
N LEU A 39 -1.06 -0.80 2.54
CA LEU A 39 -0.79 -2.16 2.08
C LEU A 39 0.63 -2.25 1.54
N ARG A 40 1.37 -3.31 1.92
CA ARG A 40 2.64 -3.62 1.27
C ARG A 40 2.54 -4.92 0.48
N ILE A 41 3.16 -4.95 -0.68
CA ILE A 41 3.15 -6.11 -1.57
C ILE A 41 4.48 -6.84 -1.44
N LYS A 42 4.44 -8.05 -0.90
CA LYS A 42 5.63 -8.89 -0.73
C LYS A 42 6.29 -9.18 -2.07
N GLY A 43 7.60 -8.98 -2.16
CA GLY A 43 8.38 -9.24 -3.37
C GLY A 43 8.35 -8.12 -4.42
N PHE A 44 7.60 -7.03 -4.17
CA PHE A 44 7.67 -5.86 -5.04
C PHE A 44 8.82 -4.93 -4.63
N GLU A 45 9.43 -4.33 -5.64
CA GLU A 45 10.30 -3.16 -5.56
C GLU A 45 9.56 -1.94 -6.11
N GLU A 46 10.22 -0.77 -6.18
CA GLU A 46 9.58 0.49 -6.58
C GLU A 46 8.97 0.42 -7.98
N ASP A 47 9.64 -0.21 -8.93
CA ASP A 47 9.20 -0.36 -10.32
C ASP A 47 7.85 -1.08 -10.43
N LYS A 48 7.71 -2.23 -9.78
CA LYS A 48 6.47 -3.01 -9.77
C LYS A 48 5.36 -2.31 -8.98
N ARG A 49 5.71 -1.64 -7.88
CA ARG A 49 4.78 -0.81 -7.13
C ARG A 49 4.25 0.34 -7.98
N ASP A 50 5.11 1.04 -8.70
CA ASP A 50 4.74 2.17 -9.55
C ASP A 50 3.92 1.71 -10.77
N GLU A 51 4.22 0.55 -11.32
CA GLU A 51 3.39 -0.11 -12.34
C GLU A 51 1.99 -0.43 -11.80
N LEU A 52 1.89 -0.99 -10.60
CA LEU A 52 0.61 -1.26 -9.93
C LEU A 52 -0.21 0.03 -9.75
N ILE A 53 0.41 1.11 -9.30
CA ILE A 53 -0.23 2.42 -9.15
C ILE A 53 -0.75 2.91 -10.50
N SER A 54 0.05 2.82 -11.55
CA SER A 54 -0.34 3.25 -12.91
C SER A 54 -1.53 2.45 -13.43
N ARG A 55 -1.52 1.13 -13.27
CA ARG A 55 -2.62 0.25 -13.70
C ARG A 55 -3.91 0.50 -12.90
N LEU A 56 -3.83 0.73 -11.59
CA LEU A 56 -4.99 1.10 -10.75
C LEU A 56 -5.54 2.48 -11.13
N SER A 57 -4.67 3.45 -11.37
CA SER A 57 -5.07 4.79 -11.80
C SER A 57 -5.81 4.78 -13.14
N SER A 58 -5.45 3.89 -14.07
CA SER A 58 -6.16 3.74 -15.35
C SER A 58 -7.59 3.19 -15.20
N LEU A 59 -7.94 2.68 -14.02
CA LEU A 59 -9.27 2.22 -13.64
C LEU A 59 -10.00 3.20 -12.70
N ASP A 60 -9.55 4.45 -12.63
CA ASP A 60 -10.05 5.50 -11.73
C ASP A 60 -9.95 5.14 -10.24
N ILE A 61 -9.01 4.24 -9.87
CA ILE A 61 -8.70 3.90 -8.48
C ILE A 61 -7.50 4.71 -8.02
N GLY A 62 -7.77 5.78 -7.24
CA GLY A 62 -6.74 6.64 -6.68
C GLY A 62 -6.01 5.97 -5.53
N VAL A 63 -4.73 5.71 -5.70
CA VAL A 63 -3.82 5.21 -4.65
C VAL A 63 -2.63 6.16 -4.50
N ASN A 64 -1.94 6.08 -3.38
CA ASN A 64 -0.80 6.96 -3.10
C ASN A 64 0.29 6.18 -2.35
N VAL A 65 1.43 6.82 -2.12
CA VAL A 65 2.53 6.30 -1.29
C VAL A 65 2.74 7.24 -0.11
N HIS A 66 2.68 6.74 1.11
CA HIS A 66 2.85 7.50 2.33
C HIS A 66 3.99 6.96 3.21
N TYR A 67 5.21 7.54 3.11
CA TYR A 67 5.68 8.64 2.26
C TYR A 67 7.07 8.32 1.71
N ILE A 68 7.56 9.10 0.73
CA ILE A 68 8.96 9.03 0.30
C ILE A 68 9.86 9.30 1.52
N PRO A 69 10.82 8.42 1.85
CA PRO A 69 11.75 8.63 2.96
C PRO A 69 12.53 9.94 2.82
N LEU A 70 12.68 10.69 3.90
CA LEU A 70 13.37 11.99 3.87
C LEU A 70 14.76 11.94 3.21
N PRO A 71 15.61 10.90 3.43
CA PRO A 71 16.90 10.81 2.76
C PRO A 71 16.84 10.73 1.23
N MET A 72 15.67 10.41 0.65
CA MET A 72 15.46 10.35 -0.80
C MET A 72 15.12 11.73 -1.41
N LEU A 73 14.74 12.70 -0.60
CA LEU A 73 14.42 14.05 -1.06
C LEU A 73 15.70 14.85 -1.32
N SER A 74 15.69 15.72 -2.35
CA SER A 74 16.86 16.45 -2.82
C SER A 74 17.54 17.29 -1.74
N TYR A 75 16.78 17.97 -0.88
CA TYR A 75 17.33 18.74 0.23
C TYR A 75 18.14 17.86 1.19
N PHE A 76 17.60 16.72 1.61
CA PHE A 76 18.24 15.82 2.55
C PHE A 76 19.48 15.12 1.95
N LYS A 77 19.42 14.77 0.67
CA LYS A 77 20.60 14.31 -0.09
C LYS A 77 21.68 15.39 -0.12
N GLY A 78 21.29 16.65 -0.33
CA GLY A 78 22.22 17.80 -0.37
C GLY A 78 22.96 18.07 0.94
N ILE A 79 22.40 17.69 2.08
CA ILE A 79 23.06 17.79 3.39
C ILE A 79 23.73 16.49 3.84
N GLY A 80 23.88 15.51 2.93
CA GLY A 80 24.67 14.30 3.14
C GLY A 80 23.93 13.07 3.64
N LEU A 81 22.58 13.07 3.69
CA LEU A 81 21.84 11.85 4.02
C LEU A 81 21.79 10.91 2.83
N ASP A 82 22.03 9.61 3.09
CA ASP A 82 21.93 8.54 2.11
C ASP A 82 20.87 7.53 2.53
N ILE A 83 19.96 7.16 1.64
CA ILE A 83 18.89 6.19 1.93
C ILE A 83 19.45 4.81 2.32
N ARG A 84 20.67 4.47 1.89
CA ARG A 84 21.35 3.22 2.22
C ARG A 84 21.60 3.06 3.72
N ASP A 85 21.72 4.17 4.46
CA ASP A 85 21.86 4.19 5.92
C ASP A 85 20.51 3.98 6.64
N PHE A 86 19.40 4.01 5.90
CA PHE A 86 18.02 3.94 6.41
C PHE A 86 17.26 2.76 5.80
N SER A 87 17.86 1.57 5.80
CA SER A 87 17.33 0.38 5.14
C SER A 87 15.92 -0.01 5.61
N CYS A 88 15.61 0.18 6.90
CA CYS A 88 14.26 -0.08 7.43
C CYS A 88 13.22 0.83 6.78
N SER A 89 13.51 2.12 6.69
CA SER A 89 12.62 3.11 6.06
C SER A 89 12.41 2.81 4.58
N TYR A 90 13.49 2.48 3.86
CA TYR A 90 13.41 2.10 2.45
C TYR A 90 12.58 0.83 2.23
N ASN A 91 12.80 -0.20 3.04
CA ASN A 91 12.07 -1.46 2.94
C ASN A 91 10.57 -1.35 3.26
N LEU A 92 10.17 -0.35 4.04
CA LEU A 92 8.75 -0.04 4.25
C LEU A 92 8.14 0.72 3.09
N TYR A 93 8.92 1.59 2.44
CA TYR A 93 8.47 2.47 1.36
C TYR A 93 8.37 1.77 0.00
N LYS A 94 9.38 0.94 -0.36
CA LYS A 94 9.57 0.44 -1.73
C LYS A 94 8.39 -0.33 -2.31
N ASN A 95 7.59 -0.96 -1.46
CA ASN A 95 6.47 -1.82 -1.86
C ASN A 95 5.13 -1.43 -1.20
N GLU A 96 5.04 -0.22 -0.65
CA GLU A 96 3.83 0.30 -0.02
C GLU A 96 2.96 1.03 -1.02
N ILE A 97 1.65 0.78 -0.93
CA ILE A 97 0.59 1.60 -1.52
C ILE A 97 -0.47 1.88 -0.46
N SER A 98 -1.00 3.08 -0.44
CA SER A 98 -2.13 3.45 0.41
C SER A 98 -3.43 3.38 -0.37
N LEU A 99 -4.30 2.45 0.02
CA LEU A 99 -5.60 2.25 -0.60
C LEU A 99 -6.59 3.36 -0.17
N PRO A 100 -7.61 3.63 -1.00
CA PRO A 100 -8.64 4.62 -0.68
C PRO A 100 -9.33 4.33 0.66
N ILE A 101 -9.29 5.29 1.59
CA ILE A 101 -9.99 5.21 2.87
C ILE A 101 -10.46 6.61 3.29
N TYR A 102 -11.76 6.87 3.14
CA TYR A 102 -12.39 8.14 3.47
C TYR A 102 -13.84 7.92 3.90
N ASN A 103 -14.44 8.92 4.54
CA ASN A 103 -15.84 8.85 4.94
C ASN A 103 -16.73 8.77 3.68
N ASN A 104 -17.78 7.99 3.76
CA ASN A 104 -18.71 7.70 2.65
C ASN A 104 -18.17 6.80 1.53
N LEU A 105 -16.98 6.22 1.65
CA LEU A 105 -16.55 5.15 0.73
C LEU A 105 -17.42 3.91 0.99
N SER A 106 -18.19 3.48 0.00
CA SER A 106 -19.07 2.32 0.15
C SER A 106 -18.29 1.01 0.24
N LEU A 107 -18.85 0.02 0.93
CA LEU A 107 -18.22 -1.30 1.03
C LEU A 107 -18.18 -2.03 -0.32
N GLU A 108 -19.09 -1.72 -1.24
CA GLU A 108 -19.08 -2.19 -2.62
C GLU A 108 -17.89 -1.61 -3.39
N SER A 109 -17.59 -0.32 -3.20
CA SER A 109 -16.39 0.31 -3.77
C SER A 109 -15.12 -0.32 -3.20
N VAL A 110 -15.07 -0.63 -1.91
CA VAL A 110 -13.95 -1.36 -1.29
C VAL A 110 -13.76 -2.73 -1.93
N GLN A 111 -14.85 -3.47 -2.17
CA GLN A 111 -14.79 -4.77 -2.85
C GLN A 111 -14.26 -4.64 -4.27
N TYR A 112 -14.71 -3.63 -5.01
CA TYR A 112 -14.23 -3.34 -6.37
C TYR A 112 -12.72 -3.03 -6.38
N VAL A 113 -12.27 -2.16 -5.47
CA VAL A 113 -10.83 -1.87 -5.31
C VAL A 113 -10.02 -3.13 -5.04
N CYS A 114 -10.48 -3.97 -4.10
CA CYS A 114 -9.81 -5.24 -3.80
C CYS A 114 -9.77 -6.18 -5.00
N LEU A 115 -10.89 -6.32 -5.72
CA LEU A 115 -10.97 -7.18 -6.91
C LEU A 115 -9.93 -6.75 -7.96
N LYS A 116 -9.89 -5.46 -8.28
CA LYS A 116 -8.96 -4.93 -9.28
C LYS A 116 -7.51 -4.98 -8.82
N LEU A 117 -7.26 -4.68 -7.56
CA LEU A 117 -5.94 -4.83 -6.95
C LEU A 117 -5.41 -6.26 -7.09
N VAL A 118 -6.20 -7.25 -6.69
CA VAL A 118 -5.80 -8.67 -6.74
C VAL A 118 -5.54 -9.12 -8.18
N GLU A 119 -6.43 -8.75 -9.10
CA GLU A 119 -6.28 -9.05 -10.53
C GLU A 119 -4.94 -8.52 -11.07
N ILE A 120 -4.62 -7.25 -10.78
CA ILE A 120 -3.41 -6.60 -11.28
C ILE A 120 -2.15 -7.16 -10.61
N VAL A 121 -2.15 -7.34 -9.27
CA VAL A 121 -0.99 -7.89 -8.56
C VAL A 121 -0.64 -9.27 -9.06
N ASN A 122 -1.62 -10.17 -9.20
CA ASN A 122 -1.38 -11.52 -9.72
C ASN A 122 -0.80 -11.47 -11.13
N LYS A 123 -1.34 -10.60 -12.00
CA LYS A 123 -0.83 -10.43 -13.36
C LYS A 123 0.62 -9.93 -13.38
N ILE A 124 0.98 -8.93 -12.55
CA ILE A 124 2.35 -8.44 -12.44
C ILE A 124 3.29 -9.56 -11.95
N ILE A 125 2.85 -10.40 -11.01
CA ILE A 125 3.65 -11.52 -10.52
C ILE A 125 3.88 -12.54 -11.65
N GLU A 126 2.83 -12.96 -12.36
CA GLU A 126 2.90 -13.91 -13.48
C GLU A 126 3.80 -13.41 -14.61
N GLU A 127 3.69 -12.13 -15.00
CA GLU A 127 4.50 -11.51 -16.06
C GLU A 127 6.01 -11.45 -15.73
N ASN A 128 6.39 -11.62 -14.46
CA ASN A 128 7.79 -11.57 -14.00
C ASN A 128 8.36 -12.94 -13.56
N GLU A 129 7.61 -14.02 -13.69
CA GLU A 129 8.09 -15.39 -13.45
C GLU A 129 8.70 -16.04 -14.72
N TYR A 130 8.69 -15.33 -15.86
CA TYR A 130 9.27 -15.71 -17.14
C TYR A 130 10.41 -14.77 -17.53
#